data_5ad218ef68f149ebffafdfab11a23cf0
#
_entry.id   5ad218ef68f149ebffafdfab11a23cf0
#
_cell.length_a   1.000
_cell.length_b   1.000
_cell.length_c   1.000
_cell.angle_alpha   90.00
_cell.angle_beta   90.00
_cell.angle_gamma   90.00
#
_symmetry.space_group_name_H-M   'P 1'
#
loop_
_entity.id
_entity.type
_entity.pdbx_description
1 polymer ?
#
loop_
_entity_poly.entity_id
_entity_poly.type
_entity_poly.pdbx_seq_one_letter_code
_entity_poly.pdbx_strand_id
1 'polypeptide(L)'
;MILVIDNYDSFTYNLVHYIGECNQEIVVKRNDEITLPQIRSLSPSKIVISPGPCTPKEAGISVDIVRESIVPILGVCLGHQSIGAAFGANIIKAPEVFHGKKSTITHSGKNIFQDMPKHYEVVRYHSLIIESSTLPDDLRITSTLIDNPNIIMGIEHISKPIYGVQFHPESIDTENGMKLISNFLNL
;
A
#
# COMPACT_ATOMS: atom_id res chain seq x y z
N MET A 1 7.80 4.74 16.47
CA MET A 1 8.69 4.81 15.27
C MET A 1 8.05 4.02 14.15
N ILE A 2 7.96 4.62 12.96
CA ILE A 2 7.44 4.00 11.74
C ILE A 2 8.62 3.54 10.88
N LEU A 3 8.61 2.29 10.45
CA LEU A 3 9.56 1.77 9.48
C LEU A 3 9.01 1.92 8.07
N VAL A 4 9.73 2.60 7.19
CA VAL A 4 9.42 2.68 5.77
C VAL A 4 10.38 1.79 4.99
N ILE A 5 9.84 0.83 4.25
CA ILE A 5 10.61 -0.01 3.32
C ILE A 5 10.61 0.67 1.97
N ASP A 6 11.79 1.09 1.53
CA ASP A 6 12.01 1.74 0.23
C ASP A 6 12.29 0.68 -0.85
N ASN A 7 11.37 0.53 -1.77
CA ASN A 7 11.49 -0.33 -2.94
C ASN A 7 12.18 0.38 -4.13
N TYR A 8 13.12 1.29 -3.85
CA TYR A 8 13.87 2.07 -4.87
C TYR A 8 12.95 2.97 -5.71
N ASP A 9 12.01 3.64 -5.03
CA ASP A 9 11.02 4.50 -5.67
C ASP A 9 11.23 5.98 -5.36
N SER A 10 11.09 6.84 -6.37
CA SER A 10 11.23 8.28 -6.20
C SER A 10 10.15 8.90 -5.32
N PHE A 11 9.00 8.27 -5.18
CA PHE A 11 7.90 8.75 -4.33
C PHE A 11 8.02 8.29 -2.86
N THR A 12 8.98 7.43 -2.51
CA THR A 12 9.19 6.99 -1.13
C THR A 12 9.33 8.16 -0.17
N TYR A 13 10.08 9.18 -0.55
CA TYR A 13 10.29 10.35 0.31
C TYR A 13 9.07 11.27 0.42
N ASN A 14 8.12 11.23 -0.53
CA ASN A 14 6.83 11.88 -0.36
C ASN A 14 6.00 11.19 0.72
N LEU A 15 6.02 9.84 0.79
CA LEU A 15 5.42 9.08 1.90
C LEU A 15 6.08 9.45 3.23
N VAL A 16 7.41 9.50 3.28
CA VAL A 16 8.18 9.91 4.47
C VAL A 16 7.78 11.31 4.92
N HIS A 17 7.63 12.24 3.98
CA HIS A 17 7.18 13.60 4.28
C HIS A 17 5.78 13.63 4.91
N TYR A 18 4.81 12.94 4.31
CA TYR A 18 3.44 12.88 4.84
C TYR A 18 3.36 12.22 6.23
N ILE A 19 4.15 11.16 6.46
CA ILE A 19 4.24 10.52 7.77
C ILE A 19 4.88 11.48 8.78
N GLY A 20 5.91 12.23 8.37
CA GLY A 20 6.59 13.24 9.20
C GLY A 20 5.68 14.39 9.61
N GLU A 21 4.79 14.86 8.73
CA GLU A 21 3.78 15.87 9.08
C GLU A 21 2.81 15.40 10.17
N CYS A 22 2.65 14.08 10.34
CA CYS A 22 1.90 13.50 11.45
C CYS A 22 2.73 13.33 12.74
N ASN A 23 3.89 14.01 12.86
CA ASN A 23 4.79 13.98 14.02
C ASN A 23 5.28 12.57 14.41
N GLN A 24 5.53 11.71 13.45
CA GLN A 24 6.05 10.37 13.67
C GLN A 24 7.59 10.33 13.55
N GLU A 25 8.25 9.57 14.42
CA GLU A 25 9.63 9.15 14.21
C GLU A 25 9.70 8.12 13.10
N ILE A 26 10.59 8.31 12.11
CA ILE A 26 10.66 7.50 10.89
C ILE A 26 12.06 6.93 10.70
N VAL A 27 12.14 5.65 10.37
CA VAL A 27 13.35 4.99 9.88
C VAL A 27 13.06 4.47 8.46
N VAL A 28 13.91 4.83 7.50
CA VAL A 28 13.83 4.35 6.12
C VAL A 28 14.92 3.30 5.91
N LYS A 29 14.55 2.16 5.34
CA LYS A 29 15.47 1.09 4.92
C LYS A 29 15.08 0.59 3.54
N ARG A 30 16.08 0.35 2.68
CA ARG A 30 15.85 -0.29 1.40
C ARG A 30 15.47 -1.76 1.58
N ASN A 31 14.72 -2.27 0.63
CA ASN A 31 14.14 -3.62 0.68
C ASN A 31 15.18 -4.75 0.66
N ASP A 32 16.43 -4.46 0.33
CA ASP A 32 17.58 -5.38 0.31
C ASP A 32 18.65 -5.04 1.37
N GLU A 33 18.46 -3.97 2.15
CA GLU A 33 19.39 -3.52 3.19
C GLU A 33 18.96 -3.86 4.61
N ILE A 34 17.87 -4.58 4.78
CA ILE A 34 17.33 -4.97 6.09
C ILE A 34 16.83 -6.41 6.07
N THR A 35 16.95 -7.10 7.20
CA THR A 35 16.47 -8.47 7.40
C THR A 35 15.34 -8.51 8.41
N LEU A 36 14.52 -9.59 8.40
CA LEU A 36 13.44 -9.78 9.38
C LEU A 36 13.92 -9.74 10.83
N PRO A 37 15.07 -10.36 11.22
CA PRO A 37 15.58 -10.20 12.59
C PRO A 37 15.92 -8.75 12.95
N GLN A 38 16.48 -7.97 12.03
CA GLN A 38 16.76 -6.54 12.25
C GLN A 38 15.46 -5.73 12.41
N ILE A 39 14.42 -6.03 11.62
CA ILE A 39 13.09 -5.39 11.78
C ILE A 39 12.53 -5.70 13.16
N ARG A 40 12.61 -6.96 13.60
CA ARG A 40 12.19 -7.35 14.96
C ARG A 40 12.97 -6.59 16.04
N SER A 41 14.27 -6.42 15.87
CA SER A 41 15.11 -5.65 16.82
C SER A 41 14.78 -4.16 16.83
N LEU A 42 14.43 -3.58 15.69
CA LEU A 42 13.98 -2.18 15.60
C LEU A 42 12.63 -1.95 16.30
N SER A 43 11.82 -3.01 16.43
CA SER A 43 10.50 -2.96 17.07
C SER A 43 9.63 -1.80 16.60
N PRO A 44 9.41 -1.64 15.26
CA PRO A 44 8.58 -0.56 14.75
C PRO A 44 7.14 -0.70 15.24
N SER A 45 6.46 0.41 15.48
CA SER A 45 5.03 0.39 15.82
C SER A 45 4.15 0.10 14.59
N LYS A 46 4.62 0.49 13.40
CA LYS A 46 3.97 0.24 12.11
C LYS A 46 5.01 0.16 11.00
N ILE A 47 4.64 -0.45 9.88
CA ILE A 47 5.48 -0.56 8.68
C ILE A 47 4.72 0.01 7.49
N VAL A 48 5.41 0.80 6.66
CA VAL A 48 4.91 1.26 5.36
C VAL A 48 5.82 0.67 4.28
N ILE A 49 5.23 -0.03 3.32
CA ILE A 49 5.93 -0.60 2.17
C ILE A 49 5.67 0.30 0.96
N SER A 50 6.71 0.92 0.44
CA SER A 50 6.62 1.94 -0.61
C SER A 50 6.20 1.38 -1.97
N PRO A 51 5.81 2.26 -2.91
CA PRO A 51 5.85 1.97 -4.33
C PRO A 51 7.22 1.45 -4.77
N GLY A 52 7.31 0.96 -5.98
CA GLY A 52 8.57 0.54 -6.57
C GLY A 52 8.40 -0.01 -7.99
N PRO A 53 9.51 -0.24 -8.69
CA PRO A 53 9.50 -0.84 -10.02
C PRO A 53 9.30 -2.37 -9.96
N CYS A 54 9.08 -2.97 -11.12
CA CYS A 54 9.00 -4.42 -11.35
C CYS A 54 7.79 -5.07 -10.67
N THR A 55 7.98 -6.26 -10.10
CA THR A 55 6.93 -7.08 -9.49
C THR A 55 7.26 -7.38 -8.03
N PRO A 56 6.31 -7.92 -7.24
CA PRO A 56 6.60 -8.35 -5.88
C PRO A 56 7.76 -9.35 -5.73
N LYS A 57 8.09 -10.08 -6.80
CA LYS A 57 9.23 -11.02 -6.79
C LYS A 57 10.58 -10.32 -6.69
N GLU A 58 10.66 -9.11 -7.23
CA GLU A 58 11.86 -8.26 -7.19
C GLU A 58 11.81 -7.22 -6.04
N ALA A 59 10.76 -7.25 -5.22
CA ALA A 59 10.58 -6.29 -4.10
C ALA A 59 11.37 -6.69 -2.82
N GLY A 60 12.43 -7.49 -2.96
CA GLY A 60 13.29 -7.89 -1.86
C GLY A 60 12.48 -8.50 -0.70
N ILE A 61 12.67 -7.99 0.51
CA ILE A 61 12.04 -8.49 1.73
C ILE A 61 10.54 -8.15 1.87
N SER A 62 9.97 -7.34 0.97
CA SER A 62 8.60 -6.79 1.14
C SER A 62 7.52 -7.85 1.33
N VAL A 63 7.57 -8.94 0.55
CA VAL A 63 6.60 -10.05 0.67
C VAL A 63 6.75 -10.79 2.00
N ASP A 64 7.98 -11.03 2.45
CA ASP A 64 8.26 -11.74 3.71
C ASP A 64 7.86 -10.91 4.93
N ILE A 65 8.03 -9.59 4.86
CA ILE A 65 7.53 -8.66 5.90
C ILE A 65 6.02 -8.84 6.06
N VAL A 66 5.25 -8.88 4.96
CA VAL A 66 3.79 -9.04 5.02
C VAL A 66 3.40 -10.36 5.66
N ARG A 67 4.08 -11.46 5.32
CA ARG A 67 3.79 -12.80 5.87
C ARG A 67 4.03 -12.88 7.37
N GLU A 68 5.14 -12.31 7.84
CA GLU A 68 5.62 -12.47 9.21
C GLU A 68 5.28 -11.32 10.17
N SER A 69 4.73 -10.21 9.66
CA SER A 69 4.47 -9.06 10.52
C SER A 69 3.36 -9.30 11.51
N ILE A 70 3.60 -8.79 12.72
CA ILE A 70 2.63 -8.71 13.82
C ILE A 70 2.21 -7.26 14.11
N VAL A 71 2.80 -6.30 13.39
CA VAL A 71 2.48 -4.86 13.52
C VAL A 71 1.68 -4.40 12.29
N PRO A 72 0.93 -3.29 12.39
CA PRO A 72 0.18 -2.77 11.26
C PRO A 72 1.06 -2.46 10.05
N ILE A 73 0.56 -2.82 8.83
CA ILE A 73 1.21 -2.57 7.55
C ILE A 73 0.31 -1.74 6.65
N LEU A 74 0.90 -0.73 5.99
CA LEU A 74 0.33 -0.09 4.81
C LEU A 74 1.23 -0.38 3.60
N GLY A 75 0.70 -1.05 2.59
CA GLY A 75 1.37 -1.25 1.31
C GLY A 75 0.84 -0.29 0.24
N VAL A 76 1.73 0.44 -0.43
CA VAL A 76 1.40 1.39 -1.49
C VAL A 76 1.92 0.89 -2.83
N CYS A 77 1.05 0.81 -3.83
CA CYS A 77 1.34 0.38 -5.20
C CYS A 77 2.04 -0.98 -5.25
N LEU A 78 3.37 -1.06 -5.40
CA LEU A 78 4.12 -2.32 -5.30
C LEU A 78 3.94 -2.99 -3.92
N GLY A 79 3.86 -2.20 -2.84
CA GLY A 79 3.57 -2.70 -1.50
C GLY A 79 2.18 -3.35 -1.40
N HIS A 80 1.17 -2.78 -2.04
CA HIS A 80 -0.17 -3.38 -2.15
C HIS A 80 -0.13 -4.71 -2.92
N GLN A 81 0.59 -4.75 -4.04
CA GLN A 81 0.79 -5.98 -4.82
C GLN A 81 1.56 -7.03 -4.01
N SER A 82 2.54 -6.61 -3.20
CA SER A 82 3.29 -7.48 -2.30
C SER A 82 2.39 -8.11 -1.23
N ILE A 83 1.38 -7.38 -0.74
CA ILE A 83 0.34 -7.94 0.15
C ILE A 83 -0.46 -9.02 -0.60
N GLY A 84 -0.97 -8.73 -1.80
CA GLY A 84 -1.68 -9.72 -2.60
C GLY A 84 -0.85 -11.00 -2.84
N ALA A 85 0.41 -10.84 -3.27
CA ALA A 85 1.33 -11.93 -3.53
C ALA A 85 1.68 -12.74 -2.26
N ALA A 86 1.80 -12.08 -1.10
CA ALA A 86 2.11 -12.74 0.17
C ALA A 86 1.04 -13.76 0.58
N PHE A 87 -0.23 -13.49 0.24
CA PHE A 87 -1.37 -14.36 0.51
C PHE A 87 -1.80 -15.22 -0.69
N GLY A 88 -1.07 -15.17 -1.81
CA GLY A 88 -1.26 -16.09 -2.93
C GLY A 88 -2.08 -15.56 -4.10
N ALA A 89 -2.46 -14.28 -4.11
CA ALA A 89 -3.10 -13.66 -5.26
C ALA A 89 -2.11 -13.52 -6.44
N ASN A 90 -2.61 -13.67 -7.66
CA ASN A 90 -1.83 -13.41 -8.87
C ASN A 90 -1.67 -11.92 -9.14
N ILE A 91 -0.48 -11.53 -9.57
CA ILE A 91 -0.19 -10.19 -10.06
C ILE A 91 -0.10 -10.27 -11.58
N ILE A 92 -0.99 -9.55 -12.26
CA ILE A 92 -1.14 -9.59 -13.71
C ILE A 92 -0.96 -8.20 -14.32
N LYS A 93 -0.78 -8.15 -15.64
CA LYS A 93 -0.77 -6.87 -16.37
C LYS A 93 -2.15 -6.22 -16.31
N ALA A 94 -2.16 -4.92 -16.01
CA ALA A 94 -3.37 -4.12 -16.10
C ALA A 94 -3.86 -4.04 -17.57
N PRO A 95 -5.15 -3.87 -17.81
CA PRO A 95 -5.69 -3.67 -19.17
C PRO A 95 -5.06 -2.47 -19.88
N GLU A 96 -4.65 -1.45 -19.10
CA GLU A 96 -3.97 -0.25 -19.57
C GLU A 96 -2.78 0.07 -18.66
N VAL A 97 -1.77 0.73 -19.23
CA VAL A 97 -0.65 1.29 -18.47
C VAL A 97 -1.03 2.70 -18.00
N PHE A 98 -0.88 2.93 -16.69
CA PHE A 98 -1.16 4.23 -16.07
C PHE A 98 0.14 4.91 -15.66
N HIS A 99 0.29 6.16 -16.08
CA HIS A 99 1.44 6.98 -15.71
C HIS A 99 0.96 8.41 -15.41
N GLY A 100 0.72 8.72 -14.15
CA GLY A 100 0.21 10.01 -13.69
C GLY A 100 -1.24 10.30 -14.10
N LYS A 101 -2.03 9.27 -14.41
CA LYS A 101 -3.44 9.43 -14.75
C LYS A 101 -4.31 9.39 -13.48
N LYS A 102 -5.29 10.28 -13.43
CA LYS A 102 -6.33 10.27 -12.39
C LYS A 102 -7.42 9.27 -12.70
N SER A 103 -7.96 8.69 -11.66
CA SER A 103 -9.14 7.81 -11.72
C SER A 103 -9.99 8.00 -10.47
N THR A 104 -11.30 7.89 -10.63
CA THR A 104 -12.21 7.96 -9.49
C THR A 104 -12.37 6.57 -8.87
N ILE A 105 -12.21 6.49 -7.55
CA ILE A 105 -12.42 5.26 -6.77
C ILE A 105 -13.68 5.34 -5.93
N THR A 106 -14.20 4.17 -5.58
CA THR A 106 -15.17 3.98 -4.49
C THR A 106 -14.55 3.08 -3.43
N HIS A 107 -14.98 3.22 -2.16
CA HIS A 107 -14.38 2.49 -1.05
C HIS A 107 -15.37 2.15 0.07
N SER A 108 -14.93 1.30 1.01
CA SER A 108 -15.74 0.78 2.13
C SER A 108 -16.12 1.84 3.17
N GLY A 109 -15.40 2.95 3.26
CA GLY A 109 -15.58 3.98 4.31
C GLY A 109 -15.08 3.54 5.69
N LYS A 110 -14.27 2.47 5.79
CA LYS A 110 -13.79 1.91 7.05
C LYS A 110 -12.26 1.96 7.13
N ASN A 111 -11.72 1.88 8.35
CA ASN A 111 -10.29 1.80 8.64
C ASN A 111 -9.54 2.95 7.96
N ILE A 112 -8.61 2.67 7.04
CA ILE A 112 -7.82 3.70 6.34
C ILE A 112 -8.68 4.65 5.50
N PHE A 113 -9.93 4.28 5.17
CA PHE A 113 -10.89 5.11 4.43
C PHE A 113 -11.93 5.79 5.32
N GLN A 114 -11.77 5.76 6.64
CA GLN A 114 -12.73 6.38 7.56
C GLN A 114 -12.79 7.90 7.36
N ASP A 115 -14.01 8.44 7.40
CA ASP A 115 -14.29 9.87 7.27
C ASP A 115 -13.74 10.50 5.97
N MET A 116 -13.72 9.71 4.89
CA MET A 116 -13.33 10.16 3.55
C MET A 116 -14.55 10.25 2.63
N PRO A 117 -14.54 11.13 1.61
CA PRO A 117 -15.59 11.18 0.61
C PRO A 117 -15.78 9.82 -0.06
N LYS A 118 -17.03 9.38 -0.26
CA LYS A 118 -17.34 8.06 -0.83
C LYS A 118 -16.66 7.80 -2.18
N HIS A 119 -16.49 8.84 -2.97
CA HIS A 119 -15.80 8.83 -4.25
C HIS A 119 -14.82 9.98 -4.28
N TYR A 120 -13.59 9.76 -4.74
CA TYR A 120 -12.59 10.80 -4.93
C TYR A 120 -11.56 10.40 -5.97
N GLU A 121 -10.82 11.39 -6.48
CA GLU A 121 -9.80 11.16 -7.49
C GLU A 121 -8.46 10.76 -6.88
N VAL A 122 -7.83 9.74 -7.48
CA VAL A 122 -6.51 9.23 -7.09
C VAL A 122 -5.59 9.14 -8.30
N VAL A 123 -4.30 9.32 -8.08
CA VAL A 123 -3.28 9.20 -9.12
C VAL A 123 -2.75 7.77 -9.19
N ARG A 124 -2.54 7.28 -10.41
CA ARG A 124 -2.09 5.94 -10.72
C ARG A 124 -0.81 5.97 -11.55
N TYR A 125 0.17 5.12 -11.14
CA TYR A 125 1.46 4.94 -11.82
C TYR A 125 1.79 3.44 -11.93
N HIS A 126 0.88 2.61 -12.41
CA HIS A 126 1.08 1.17 -12.42
C HIS A 126 0.69 0.51 -13.76
N SER A 127 1.40 -0.54 -14.11
CA SER A 127 1.11 -1.45 -15.22
C SER A 127 0.68 -2.84 -14.75
N LEU A 128 0.74 -3.11 -13.45
CA LEU A 128 0.35 -4.37 -12.82
C LEU A 128 -0.79 -4.14 -11.83
N ILE A 129 -1.61 -5.18 -11.64
CA ILE A 129 -2.72 -5.21 -10.68
C ILE A 129 -2.83 -6.59 -10.03
N ILE A 130 -3.50 -6.65 -8.89
CA ILE A 130 -3.96 -7.91 -8.31
C ILE A 130 -5.13 -8.43 -9.16
N GLU A 131 -5.06 -9.68 -9.61
CA GLU A 131 -6.14 -10.35 -10.31
C GLU A 131 -7.29 -10.65 -9.35
N SER A 132 -8.42 -9.99 -9.51
CA SER A 132 -9.55 -10.05 -8.56
C SER A 132 -10.11 -11.46 -8.36
N SER A 133 -10.09 -12.29 -9.41
CA SER A 133 -10.58 -13.68 -9.36
C SER A 133 -9.69 -14.62 -8.53
N THR A 134 -8.49 -14.20 -8.21
CA THR A 134 -7.51 -14.99 -7.42
C THR A 134 -7.32 -14.45 -6.00
N LEU A 135 -8.08 -13.42 -5.61
CA LEU A 135 -7.96 -12.86 -4.27
C LEU A 135 -8.37 -13.91 -3.24
N PRO A 136 -7.48 -14.28 -2.29
CA PRO A 136 -7.79 -15.31 -1.29
C PRO A 136 -8.77 -14.80 -0.22
N ASP A 137 -9.41 -15.73 0.48
CA ASP A 137 -10.39 -15.43 1.53
C ASP A 137 -9.82 -14.64 2.72
N ASP A 138 -8.49 -14.67 2.92
CA ASP A 138 -7.79 -13.87 3.93
C ASP A 138 -7.79 -12.37 3.65
N LEU A 139 -8.05 -11.98 2.40
CA LEU A 139 -8.07 -10.59 1.95
C LEU A 139 -9.47 -10.20 1.48
N ARG A 140 -9.87 -8.96 1.79
CA ARG A 140 -11.08 -8.38 1.24
C ARG A 140 -10.79 -7.10 0.48
N ILE A 141 -11.58 -6.86 -0.57
CA ILE A 141 -11.52 -5.62 -1.34
C ILE A 141 -12.15 -4.50 -0.52
N THR A 142 -11.42 -3.41 -0.38
CA THR A 142 -11.88 -2.20 0.33
C THR A 142 -12.11 -1.03 -0.60
N SER A 143 -11.53 -1.05 -1.81
CA SER A 143 -11.71 -0.03 -2.83
C SER A 143 -11.55 -0.61 -4.24
N THR A 144 -12.31 -0.06 -5.18
CA THR A 144 -12.24 -0.38 -6.63
C THR A 144 -12.34 0.89 -7.45
N LEU A 145 -12.04 0.80 -8.75
CA LEU A 145 -12.43 1.85 -9.69
C LEU A 145 -13.95 1.92 -9.80
N ILE A 146 -14.48 3.13 -9.92
CA ILE A 146 -15.93 3.33 -10.10
C ILE A 146 -16.41 2.81 -11.45
N ASP A 147 -15.59 2.99 -12.49
CA ASP A 147 -15.93 2.61 -13.87
C ASP A 147 -15.61 1.12 -14.18
N ASN A 148 -14.79 0.48 -13.34
CA ASN A 148 -14.43 -0.93 -13.49
C ASN A 148 -14.20 -1.60 -12.11
N PRO A 149 -15.25 -2.15 -11.49
CA PRO A 149 -15.15 -2.80 -10.17
C PRO A 149 -14.20 -4.01 -10.10
N ASN A 150 -13.78 -4.56 -11.24
CA ASN A 150 -12.80 -5.66 -11.28
C ASN A 150 -11.35 -5.17 -11.05
N ILE A 151 -11.12 -3.87 -11.11
CA ILE A 151 -9.81 -3.28 -10.80
C ILE A 151 -9.77 -2.93 -9.32
N ILE A 152 -9.05 -3.75 -8.57
CA ILE A 152 -8.85 -3.56 -7.13
C ILE A 152 -7.94 -2.35 -6.90
N MET A 153 -8.42 -1.40 -6.10
CA MET A 153 -7.70 -0.20 -5.72
C MET A 153 -7.36 -0.15 -4.22
N GLY A 154 -7.96 -1.04 -3.42
CA GLY A 154 -7.65 -1.20 -2.01
C GLY A 154 -8.02 -2.59 -1.52
N ILE A 155 -7.19 -3.11 -0.61
CA ILE A 155 -7.40 -4.38 0.10
C ILE A 155 -7.09 -4.23 1.57
N GLU A 156 -7.65 -5.12 2.38
CA GLU A 156 -7.23 -5.32 3.76
C GLU A 156 -7.33 -6.80 4.14
N HIS A 157 -6.51 -7.20 5.09
CA HIS A 157 -6.59 -8.55 5.65
C HIS A 157 -7.77 -8.63 6.64
N ILE A 158 -8.49 -9.75 6.65
CA ILE A 158 -9.72 -9.92 7.42
C ILE A 158 -9.50 -9.90 8.95
N SER A 159 -8.32 -10.27 9.43
CA SER A 159 -8.01 -10.41 10.86
C SER A 159 -6.71 -9.76 11.32
N LYS A 160 -5.79 -9.42 10.40
CA LYS A 160 -4.54 -8.72 10.71
C LYS A 160 -4.66 -7.25 10.31
N PRO A 161 -3.93 -6.33 10.97
CA PRO A 161 -3.95 -4.91 10.61
C PRO A 161 -3.07 -4.63 9.37
N ILE A 162 -3.40 -5.26 8.24
CA ILE A 162 -2.67 -5.14 6.97
C ILE A 162 -3.59 -4.51 5.94
N TYR A 163 -3.15 -3.41 5.36
CA TYR A 163 -3.89 -2.56 4.43
C TYR A 163 -3.05 -2.29 3.18
N GLY A 164 -3.67 -2.24 2.02
CA GLY A 164 -2.98 -1.93 0.78
C GLY A 164 -3.81 -1.03 -0.12
N VAL A 165 -3.16 -0.08 -0.79
CA VAL A 165 -3.75 0.76 -1.84
C VAL A 165 -2.91 0.70 -3.11
N GLN A 166 -3.57 0.53 -4.27
CA GLN A 166 -2.90 0.44 -5.58
C GLN A 166 -2.49 1.82 -6.11
N PHE A 167 -3.18 2.87 -5.70
CA PHE A 167 -2.88 4.25 -6.05
C PHE A 167 -1.81 4.86 -5.13
N HIS A 168 -1.40 6.09 -5.46
CA HIS A 168 -0.36 6.83 -4.75
C HIS A 168 -0.97 7.91 -3.83
N PRO A 169 -1.22 7.63 -2.54
CA PRO A 169 -1.76 8.63 -1.60
C PRO A 169 -0.80 9.78 -1.34
N GLU A 170 0.50 9.58 -1.57
CA GLU A 170 1.56 10.58 -1.40
C GLU A 170 1.71 11.52 -2.59
N SER A 171 1.00 11.28 -3.68
CA SER A 171 0.97 12.19 -4.82
C SER A 171 0.14 13.43 -4.49
N ILE A 172 0.66 14.62 -4.82
CA ILE A 172 -0.04 15.89 -4.59
C ILE A 172 -1.39 15.98 -5.33
N ASP A 173 -1.52 15.24 -6.42
CA ASP A 173 -2.75 15.18 -7.21
C ASP A 173 -3.75 14.12 -6.74
N THR A 174 -3.41 13.32 -5.72
CA THR A 174 -4.35 12.41 -5.07
C THR A 174 -5.14 13.17 -4.01
N GLU A 175 -6.45 13.22 -4.19
CA GLU A 175 -7.34 13.81 -3.17
C GLU A 175 -7.30 12.99 -1.88
N ASN A 176 -7.35 13.68 -0.73
CA ASN A 176 -7.40 13.08 0.60
C ASN A 176 -6.24 12.10 0.94
N GLY A 177 -5.11 12.16 0.22
CA GLY A 177 -3.99 11.25 0.47
C GLY A 177 -3.41 11.37 1.88
N MET A 178 -3.22 12.60 2.38
CA MET A 178 -2.78 12.86 3.76
C MET A 178 -3.77 12.28 4.79
N LYS A 179 -5.09 12.40 4.54
CA LYS A 179 -6.11 11.85 5.44
C LYS A 179 -6.02 10.33 5.52
N LEU A 180 -5.79 9.65 4.39
CA LEU A 180 -5.62 8.20 4.35
C LEU A 180 -4.40 7.75 5.18
N ILE A 181 -3.26 8.43 5.00
CA ILE A 181 -2.04 8.14 5.77
C ILE A 181 -2.25 8.41 7.26
N SER A 182 -2.87 9.55 7.61
CA SER A 182 -3.23 9.87 8.99
C SER A 182 -4.16 8.82 9.60
N ASN A 183 -5.17 8.34 8.85
CA ASN A 183 -6.05 7.27 9.33
C ASN A 183 -5.25 6.01 9.66
N PHE A 184 -4.36 5.56 8.74
CA PHE A 184 -3.50 4.41 9.01
C PHE A 184 -2.62 4.60 10.25
N LEU A 185 -2.04 5.77 10.43
CA LEU A 185 -1.17 6.05 11.58
C LEU A 185 -1.93 6.04 12.92
N ASN A 186 -3.24 6.26 12.90
CA ASN A 186 -4.11 6.29 14.09
C ASN A 186 -4.83 4.95 14.38
N LEU A 187 -4.72 3.94 13.49
CA LEU A 187 -5.15 2.58 13.75
C LEU A 187 -4.18 1.92 14.73
#